data_3dcc4b5971cc16e03a15fac09583c0b6
#
_entry.id   3dcc4b5971cc16e03a15fac09583c0b6
#
_cell.length_a   1.000
_cell.length_b   1.000
_cell.length_c   1.000
_cell.angle_alpha   90.00
_cell.angle_beta   90.00
_cell.angle_gamma   90.00
#
_symmetry.space_group_name_H-M   'P 1'
#
loop_
_entity.id
_entity.type
_entity.pdbx_description
1 polymer ?
#
loop_
_entity_poly.entity_id
_entity_poly.type
_entity_poly.pdbx_seq_one_letter_code
_entity_poly.pdbx_strand_id
1 'polypeptide(L)'
;MKKTKRNIMVVTVLLFVCAAIYLNWSYNNSWGKADTAMVEAEDAAMEAAEEAYNETNSLSEKASSYFADARLNRQVSRDEALDLLESTAENKDASQETIDSAMKSISAMANYSLQETQLENLLIAKDFADCVVYMTDDAITVAVPAPAEGLSEASVARITEMVTSETGYTAAQLNVIEISY
;
A
#
# COMPACT_ATOMS: atom_id res chain seq x y z
N MET A 1 26.36 76.26 -37.72
CA MET A 1 25.31 75.21 -37.76
C MET A 1 25.85 73.73 -37.96
N LYS A 2 27.01 73.47 -38.53
CA LYS A 2 27.54 72.11 -38.71
C LYS A 2 28.03 71.47 -37.39
N LYS A 3 28.55 72.18 -36.42
CA LYS A 3 29.06 71.67 -35.16
C LYS A 3 27.89 71.20 -34.22
N THR A 4 26.78 71.92 -34.18
CA THR A 4 25.61 71.63 -33.37
C THR A 4 24.91 70.31 -33.82
N LYS A 5 24.80 70.11 -35.16
CA LYS A 5 24.23 68.86 -35.70
C LYS A 5 25.08 67.60 -35.37
N ARG A 6 26.42 67.79 -35.40
CA ARG A 6 27.35 66.71 -35.05
C ARG A 6 27.31 66.34 -33.57
N ASN A 7 27.17 67.36 -32.70
CA ASN A 7 27.05 67.12 -31.26
C ASN A 7 25.70 66.45 -30.89
N ILE A 8 24.60 66.85 -31.55
CA ILE A 8 23.30 66.17 -31.37
C ILE A 8 23.36 64.75 -31.82
N MET A 9 24.01 64.45 -32.93
CA MET A 9 24.19 63.07 -33.42
C MET A 9 24.99 62.19 -32.45
N VAL A 10 26.06 62.73 -31.87
CA VAL A 10 26.87 62.02 -30.86
C VAL A 10 26.08 61.76 -29.58
N VAL A 11 25.30 62.74 -29.10
CA VAL A 11 24.46 62.58 -27.91
C VAL A 11 23.35 61.54 -28.15
N THR A 12 22.74 61.52 -29.35
CA THR A 12 21.74 60.50 -29.69
C THR A 12 22.32 59.08 -29.71
N VAL A 13 23.49 58.91 -30.31
CA VAL A 13 24.17 57.59 -30.32
C VAL A 13 24.51 57.13 -28.89
N LEU A 14 24.99 58.07 -28.05
CA LEU A 14 25.35 57.74 -26.66
C LEU A 14 24.12 57.36 -25.83
N LEU A 15 22.97 57.98 -26.05
CA LEU A 15 21.70 57.60 -25.46
C LEU A 15 21.25 56.20 -25.86
N PHE A 16 21.39 55.83 -27.14
CA PHE A 16 21.06 54.49 -27.60
C PHE A 16 21.97 53.41 -27.00
N VAL A 17 23.26 53.70 -26.84
CA VAL A 17 24.20 52.79 -26.19
C VAL A 17 23.86 52.62 -24.71
N CYS A 18 23.53 53.70 -23.99
CA CYS A 18 23.10 53.60 -22.59
C CYS A 18 21.79 52.83 -22.46
N ALA A 19 20.83 53.05 -23.34
CA ALA A 19 19.58 52.30 -23.36
C ALA A 19 19.80 50.81 -23.65
N ALA A 20 20.71 50.46 -24.58
CA ALA A 20 21.04 49.08 -24.87
C ALA A 20 21.71 48.38 -23.69
N ILE A 21 22.65 49.04 -23.00
CA ILE A 21 23.27 48.49 -21.78
C ILE A 21 22.25 48.31 -20.66
N TYR A 22 21.35 49.31 -20.47
CA TYR A 22 20.31 49.22 -19.46
C TYR A 22 19.30 48.08 -19.75
N LEU A 23 18.88 47.95 -21.00
CA LEU A 23 18.00 46.85 -21.39
C LEU A 23 18.66 45.47 -21.25
N ASN A 24 19.94 45.38 -21.64
CA ASN A 24 20.71 44.14 -21.47
C ASN A 24 20.88 43.79 -19.98
N TRP A 25 21.18 44.76 -19.13
CA TRP A 25 21.30 44.56 -17.69
C TRP A 25 19.94 44.21 -17.06
N SER A 26 18.86 44.93 -17.42
CA SER A 26 17.53 44.65 -16.94
C SER A 26 17.01 43.30 -17.37
N TYR A 27 17.28 42.92 -18.61
CA TYR A 27 16.88 41.60 -19.14
C TYR A 27 17.65 40.48 -18.45
N ASN A 28 18.96 40.58 -18.35
CA ASN A 28 19.78 39.56 -17.70
C ASN A 28 19.48 39.42 -16.19
N ASN A 29 19.16 40.50 -15.51
CA ASN A 29 18.85 40.52 -14.07
C ASN A 29 17.41 40.02 -13.75
N SER A 30 16.48 40.13 -14.68
CA SER A 30 15.12 39.60 -14.51
C SER A 30 15.01 38.11 -14.83
N TRP A 31 15.77 37.64 -15.81
CA TRP A 31 15.79 36.23 -16.19
C TRP A 31 16.55 35.36 -15.19
N GLY A 32 17.67 35.83 -14.65
CA GLY A 32 18.43 35.09 -13.64
C GLY A 32 17.64 34.82 -12.34
N LYS A 33 16.66 35.65 -12.00
CA LYS A 33 15.79 35.42 -10.85
C LYS A 33 14.61 34.48 -11.16
N ALA A 34 14.16 34.48 -12.40
CA ALA A 34 13.11 33.54 -12.84
C ALA A 34 13.64 32.12 -12.96
N ASP A 35 14.85 31.94 -13.51
CA ASP A 35 15.47 30.64 -13.62
C ASP A 35 15.80 30.02 -12.25
N THR A 36 16.32 30.79 -11.29
CA THR A 36 16.60 30.27 -9.95
C THR A 36 15.31 29.91 -9.20
N ALA A 37 14.24 30.70 -9.33
CA ALA A 37 12.96 30.38 -8.71
C ALA A 37 12.27 29.15 -9.33
N MET A 38 12.45 28.93 -10.63
CA MET A 38 11.95 27.72 -11.30
C MET A 38 12.75 26.47 -10.88
N VAL A 39 14.08 26.57 -10.80
CA VAL A 39 14.95 25.45 -10.34
C VAL A 39 14.66 25.12 -8.88
N GLU A 40 14.54 26.13 -8.00
CA GLU A 40 14.16 25.90 -6.59
C GLU A 40 12.76 25.28 -6.44
N ALA A 41 11.80 25.65 -7.30
CA ALA A 41 10.47 25.05 -7.28
C ALA A 41 10.47 23.62 -7.85
N GLU A 42 11.31 23.33 -8.83
CA GLU A 42 11.46 22.00 -9.41
C GLU A 42 12.19 21.06 -8.43
N ASP A 43 13.25 21.53 -7.76
CA ASP A 43 13.96 20.79 -6.72
C ASP A 43 13.04 20.50 -5.52
N ALA A 44 12.27 21.48 -5.04
CA ALA A 44 11.31 21.28 -3.95
C ALA A 44 10.16 20.32 -4.33
N ALA A 45 9.70 20.35 -5.58
CA ALA A 45 8.69 19.42 -6.08
C ALA A 45 9.25 18.01 -6.22
N MET A 46 10.53 17.87 -6.60
CA MET A 46 11.22 16.59 -6.73
C MET A 46 11.49 15.98 -5.35
N GLU A 47 11.92 16.79 -4.38
CA GLU A 47 12.13 16.37 -2.98
C GLU A 47 10.82 15.92 -2.33
N ALA A 48 9.73 16.68 -2.51
CA ALA A 48 8.40 16.29 -2.04
C ALA A 48 7.86 15.01 -2.71
N ALA A 49 8.17 14.81 -4.00
CA ALA A 49 7.79 13.60 -4.71
C ALA A 49 8.59 12.38 -4.23
N GLU A 50 9.89 12.58 -3.94
CA GLU A 50 10.75 11.53 -3.39
C GLU A 50 10.37 11.16 -1.96
N GLU A 51 10.04 12.13 -1.11
CA GLU A 51 9.50 11.88 0.24
C GLU A 51 8.19 11.11 0.18
N ALA A 52 7.23 11.51 -0.67
CA ALA A 52 5.96 10.82 -0.84
C ALA A 52 6.15 9.39 -1.39
N TYR A 53 7.08 9.19 -2.32
CA TYR A 53 7.43 7.87 -2.85
C TYR A 53 8.04 6.96 -1.76
N ASN A 54 8.96 7.50 -0.96
CA ASN A 54 9.60 6.77 0.13
C ASN A 54 8.60 6.44 1.25
N GLU A 55 7.71 7.35 1.59
CA GLU A 55 6.64 7.12 2.57
C GLU A 55 5.69 6.01 2.07
N THR A 56 5.23 6.10 0.83
CA THR A 56 4.35 5.07 0.23
C THR A 56 5.02 3.70 0.18
N ASN A 57 6.31 3.64 -0.18
CA ASN A 57 7.05 2.38 -0.18
C ASN A 57 7.22 1.81 1.24
N SER A 58 7.55 2.64 2.21
CA SER A 58 7.71 2.19 3.60
C SER A 58 6.41 1.65 4.20
N LEU A 59 5.28 2.24 3.83
CA LEU A 59 3.95 1.79 4.23
C LEU A 59 3.61 0.45 3.57
N SER A 60 3.90 0.32 2.27
CA SER A 60 3.70 -0.92 1.51
C SER A 60 4.56 -2.07 2.05
N GLU A 61 5.81 -1.81 2.43
CA GLU A 61 6.70 -2.80 3.05
C GLU A 61 6.18 -3.25 4.42
N LYS A 62 5.70 -2.33 5.26
CA LYS A 62 5.11 -2.64 6.57
C LYS A 62 3.86 -3.50 6.43
N ALA A 63 2.99 -3.18 5.48
CA ALA A 63 1.80 -3.99 5.20
C ALA A 63 2.19 -5.39 4.74
N SER A 64 3.10 -5.50 3.79
CA SER A 64 3.59 -6.79 3.28
C SER A 64 4.21 -7.64 4.39
N SER A 65 5.01 -7.04 5.28
CA SER A 65 5.58 -7.76 6.42
C SER A 65 4.51 -8.25 7.39
N TYR A 66 3.48 -7.43 7.67
CA TYR A 66 2.36 -7.84 8.52
C TYR A 66 1.66 -9.10 8.00
N PHE A 67 1.31 -9.13 6.71
CA PHE A 67 0.63 -10.28 6.12
C PHE A 67 1.52 -11.52 6.06
N ALA A 68 2.82 -11.37 5.82
CA ALA A 68 3.79 -12.46 5.88
C ALA A 68 3.90 -13.04 7.31
N ASP A 69 4.02 -12.17 8.31
CA ASP A 69 4.09 -12.56 9.73
C ASP A 69 2.77 -13.20 10.18
N ALA A 70 1.64 -12.69 9.74
CA ALA A 70 0.31 -13.22 10.05
C ALA A 70 0.14 -14.66 9.52
N ARG A 71 0.57 -14.92 8.28
CA ARG A 71 0.57 -16.27 7.71
C ARG A 71 1.53 -17.20 8.43
N LEU A 72 2.73 -16.72 8.78
CA LEU A 72 3.71 -17.49 9.54
C LEU A 72 3.16 -17.88 10.91
N ASN A 73 2.61 -16.91 11.64
CA ASN A 73 2.01 -17.13 12.95
C ASN A 73 0.84 -18.12 12.88
N ARG A 74 -0.02 -17.99 11.87
CA ARG A 74 -1.10 -18.96 11.61
C ARG A 74 -0.56 -20.36 11.39
N GLN A 75 0.49 -20.51 10.58
CA GLN A 75 1.12 -21.81 10.32
C GLN A 75 1.73 -22.39 11.60
N VAL A 76 2.53 -21.62 12.34
CA VAL A 76 3.16 -22.09 13.60
C VAL A 76 2.10 -22.56 14.60
N SER A 77 1.07 -21.74 14.83
CA SER A 77 -0.01 -22.09 15.77
C SER A 77 -0.78 -23.34 15.31
N ARG A 78 -0.91 -23.55 14.01
CA ARG A 78 -1.55 -24.74 13.45
C ARG A 78 -0.69 -25.98 13.62
N ASP A 79 0.61 -25.86 13.35
CA ASP A 79 1.55 -26.98 13.52
C ASP A 79 1.60 -27.42 14.98
N GLU A 80 1.65 -26.47 15.94
CA GLU A 80 1.58 -26.78 17.38
C GLU A 80 0.27 -27.47 17.78
N ALA A 81 -0.85 -27.03 17.22
CA ALA A 81 -2.15 -27.66 17.48
C ALA A 81 -2.25 -29.07 16.87
N LEU A 82 -1.71 -29.26 15.65
CA LEU A 82 -1.63 -30.57 15.01
C LEU A 82 -0.79 -31.55 15.81
N ASP A 83 0.39 -31.17 16.28
CA ASP A 83 1.26 -31.98 17.10
C ASP A 83 0.55 -32.46 18.38
N LEU A 84 -0.21 -31.56 19.03
CA LEU A 84 -1.00 -31.90 20.20
C LEU A 84 -2.14 -32.89 19.88
N LEU A 85 -2.86 -32.66 18.78
CA LEU A 85 -3.95 -33.53 18.35
C LEU A 85 -3.43 -34.92 17.92
N GLU A 86 -2.33 -34.97 17.19
CA GLU A 86 -1.67 -36.24 16.79
C GLU A 86 -1.20 -37.02 18.01
N SER A 87 -0.52 -36.36 18.96
CA SER A 87 -0.13 -36.95 20.24
C SER A 87 -1.32 -37.53 21.02
N THR A 88 -2.47 -36.83 20.96
CA THR A 88 -3.71 -37.30 21.59
C THR A 88 -4.31 -38.50 20.87
N ALA A 89 -4.28 -38.50 19.53
CA ALA A 89 -4.79 -39.60 18.72
C ALA A 89 -3.95 -40.87 18.83
N GLU A 90 -2.63 -40.71 19.05
CA GLU A 90 -1.68 -41.84 19.23
C GLU A 90 -1.65 -42.39 20.66
N ASN A 91 -2.26 -41.70 21.63
CA ASN A 91 -2.24 -42.10 23.02
C ASN A 91 -3.09 -43.35 23.25
N LYS A 92 -2.43 -44.45 23.59
CA LYS A 92 -3.05 -45.75 23.85
C LYS A 92 -3.97 -45.81 25.06
N ASP A 93 -3.81 -44.86 25.97
CA ASP A 93 -4.62 -44.76 27.19
C ASP A 93 -5.83 -43.82 27.01
N ALA A 94 -5.93 -43.16 25.86
CA ALA A 94 -7.07 -42.29 25.55
C ALA A 94 -8.33 -43.10 25.20
N SER A 95 -9.50 -42.53 25.50
CA SER A 95 -10.78 -43.16 25.09
C SER A 95 -10.95 -43.05 23.55
N GLN A 96 -11.65 -44.03 22.97
CA GLN A 96 -11.96 -43.98 21.54
C GLN A 96 -12.64 -42.69 21.12
N GLU A 97 -13.55 -42.13 21.94
CA GLU A 97 -14.21 -40.87 21.70
C GLU A 97 -13.21 -39.70 21.63
N THR A 98 -12.18 -39.71 22.48
CA THR A 98 -11.11 -38.69 22.46
C THR A 98 -10.28 -38.80 21.19
N ILE A 99 -9.93 -40.01 20.78
CA ILE A 99 -9.18 -40.27 19.55
C ILE A 99 -9.99 -39.81 18.32
N ASP A 100 -11.27 -40.22 18.24
CA ASP A 100 -12.16 -39.85 17.14
C ASP A 100 -12.33 -38.29 17.05
N SER A 101 -12.45 -37.63 18.20
CA SER A 101 -12.52 -36.17 18.27
C SER A 101 -11.23 -35.50 17.77
N ALA A 102 -10.07 -36.01 18.18
CA ALA A 102 -8.77 -35.49 17.69
C ALA A 102 -8.63 -35.66 16.17
N MET A 103 -8.96 -36.84 15.64
CA MET A 103 -8.91 -37.11 14.20
C MET A 103 -9.87 -36.21 13.40
N LYS A 104 -11.06 -35.95 13.95
CA LYS A 104 -12.01 -35.00 13.35
C LYS A 104 -11.45 -33.59 13.32
N SER A 105 -10.82 -33.14 14.41
CA SER A 105 -10.20 -31.80 14.48
C SER A 105 -9.04 -31.67 13.50
N ILE A 106 -8.18 -32.69 13.37
CA ILE A 106 -7.10 -32.72 12.37
C ILE A 106 -7.68 -32.57 10.95
N SER A 107 -8.72 -33.34 10.64
CA SER A 107 -9.36 -33.28 9.33
C SER A 107 -10.00 -31.88 9.06
N ALA A 108 -10.62 -31.27 10.07
CA ALA A 108 -11.19 -29.92 9.95
C ALA A 108 -10.10 -28.88 9.71
N MET A 109 -8.99 -28.93 10.46
CA MET A 109 -7.85 -28.02 10.28
C MET A 109 -7.23 -28.12 8.88
N ALA A 110 -7.09 -29.33 8.34
CA ALA A 110 -6.61 -29.54 6.97
C ALA A 110 -7.56 -28.92 5.94
N ASN A 111 -8.88 -29.07 6.11
CA ASN A 111 -9.86 -28.46 5.23
C ASN A 111 -9.83 -26.93 5.31
N TYR A 112 -9.73 -26.36 6.50
CA TYR A 112 -9.59 -24.90 6.65
C TYR A 112 -8.34 -24.38 5.97
N SER A 113 -7.20 -25.06 6.11
CA SER A 113 -5.96 -24.67 5.45
C SER A 113 -6.09 -24.57 3.94
N LEU A 114 -6.78 -25.53 3.33
CA LEU A 114 -7.05 -25.52 1.89
C LEU A 114 -7.99 -24.38 1.49
N GLN A 115 -9.08 -24.19 2.22
CA GLN A 115 -10.08 -23.15 1.92
C GLN A 115 -9.52 -21.75 2.15
N GLU A 116 -8.75 -21.52 3.21
CA GLU A 116 -8.05 -20.24 3.47
C GLU A 116 -7.13 -19.89 2.32
N THR A 117 -6.28 -20.83 1.90
CA THR A 117 -5.36 -20.61 0.76
C THR A 117 -6.11 -20.33 -0.54
N GLN A 118 -7.22 -21.04 -0.77
CA GLN A 118 -8.03 -20.84 -1.96
C GLN A 118 -8.68 -19.45 -1.96
N LEU A 119 -9.24 -19.01 -0.83
CA LEU A 119 -9.85 -17.68 -0.69
C LEU A 119 -8.80 -16.57 -0.82
N GLU A 120 -7.62 -16.71 -0.21
CA GLU A 120 -6.53 -15.75 -0.34
C GLU A 120 -6.14 -15.57 -1.81
N ASN A 121 -5.98 -16.67 -2.56
CA ASN A 121 -5.68 -16.62 -3.98
C ASN A 121 -6.80 -15.96 -4.81
N LEU A 122 -8.07 -16.21 -4.46
CA LEU A 122 -9.20 -15.60 -5.13
C LEU A 122 -9.29 -14.09 -4.86
N LEU A 123 -9.06 -13.66 -3.63
CA LEU A 123 -9.04 -12.25 -3.25
C LEU A 123 -7.93 -11.50 -4.00
N ILE A 124 -6.71 -12.05 -4.06
CA ILE A 124 -5.60 -11.48 -4.83
C ILE A 124 -5.95 -11.43 -6.33
N ALA A 125 -6.57 -12.47 -6.88
CA ALA A 125 -7.03 -12.49 -8.28
C ALA A 125 -8.13 -11.45 -8.59
N LYS A 126 -8.75 -10.86 -7.57
CA LYS A 126 -9.75 -9.79 -7.65
C LYS A 126 -9.21 -8.42 -7.26
N ASP A 127 -7.90 -8.23 -7.43
CA ASP A 127 -7.19 -6.96 -7.25
C ASP A 127 -7.08 -6.47 -5.78
N PHE A 128 -7.24 -7.36 -4.80
CA PHE A 128 -6.79 -7.05 -3.45
C PHE A 128 -5.27 -7.20 -3.38
N ALA A 129 -4.58 -6.18 -2.85
CA ALA A 129 -3.11 -6.13 -2.85
C ALA A 129 -2.48 -7.27 -2.04
N ASP A 130 -3.10 -7.64 -0.92
CA ASP A 130 -2.76 -8.78 -0.08
C ASP A 130 -3.96 -9.15 0.81
N CYS A 131 -3.93 -10.31 1.46
CA CYS A 131 -4.93 -10.70 2.44
C CYS A 131 -4.46 -11.90 3.26
N VAL A 132 -5.04 -12.06 4.44
CA VAL A 132 -4.93 -13.27 5.25
C VAL A 132 -6.31 -13.69 5.70
N VAL A 133 -6.63 -14.96 5.54
CA VAL A 133 -7.90 -15.58 5.93
C VAL A 133 -7.69 -16.51 7.10
N TYR A 134 -8.57 -16.44 8.09
CA TYR A 134 -8.64 -17.35 9.22
C TYR A 134 -10.03 -17.96 9.26
N MET A 135 -10.09 -19.29 9.31
CA MET A 135 -11.33 -20.04 9.37
C MET A 135 -11.44 -20.85 10.66
N THR A 136 -12.64 -20.86 11.21
CA THR A 136 -13.04 -21.71 12.34
C THR A 136 -14.40 -22.32 12.02
N ASP A 137 -14.91 -23.24 12.86
CA ASP A 137 -16.24 -23.84 12.67
C ASP A 137 -17.37 -22.79 12.57
N ASP A 138 -17.26 -21.67 13.30
CA ASP A 138 -18.34 -20.71 13.50
C ASP A 138 -18.16 -19.40 12.74
N ALA A 139 -16.92 -19.06 12.34
CA ALA A 139 -16.59 -17.76 11.78
C ALA A 139 -15.45 -17.83 10.78
N ILE A 140 -15.46 -16.84 9.89
CA ILE A 140 -14.36 -16.57 8.98
C ILE A 140 -13.91 -15.12 9.16
N THR A 141 -12.62 -14.90 9.25
CA THR A 141 -12.02 -13.56 9.36
C THR A 141 -11.11 -13.33 8.17
N VAL A 142 -11.33 -12.22 7.48
CA VAL A 142 -10.53 -11.79 6.33
C VAL A 142 -9.84 -10.47 6.68
N ALA A 143 -8.52 -10.49 6.81
CA ALA A 143 -7.71 -9.30 6.99
C ALA A 143 -7.20 -8.83 5.62
N VAL A 144 -7.41 -7.56 5.30
CA VAL A 144 -6.98 -6.94 4.03
C VAL A 144 -6.33 -5.59 4.30
N PRO A 145 -5.39 -5.14 3.46
CA PRO A 145 -4.84 -3.81 3.56
C PRO A 145 -5.91 -2.78 3.20
N ALA A 146 -5.96 -1.70 3.95
CA ALA A 146 -6.90 -0.61 3.73
C ALA A 146 -6.18 0.74 3.72
N PRO A 147 -6.59 1.70 2.87
CA PRO A 147 -6.12 3.06 2.94
C PRO A 147 -6.55 3.73 4.26
N ALA A 148 -5.98 4.91 4.56
CA ALA A 148 -6.25 5.62 5.81
C ALA A 148 -7.75 5.96 6.03
N GLU A 149 -8.51 6.11 4.94
CA GLU A 149 -9.96 6.32 4.97
C GLU A 149 -10.79 5.03 5.17
N GLY A 150 -10.14 3.87 5.22
CA GLY A 150 -10.78 2.57 5.33
C GLY A 150 -11.17 1.94 3.99
N LEU A 151 -11.77 0.76 4.03
CA LEU A 151 -12.29 0.07 2.85
C LEU A 151 -13.58 0.71 2.36
N SER A 152 -13.75 0.78 1.05
CA SER A 152 -15.03 1.18 0.47
C SER A 152 -16.12 0.12 0.72
N GLU A 153 -17.38 0.55 0.83
CA GLU A 153 -18.52 -0.36 0.93
C GLU A 153 -18.56 -1.39 -0.21
N ALA A 154 -18.13 -0.98 -1.42
CA ALA A 154 -18.02 -1.86 -2.57
C ALA A 154 -16.95 -2.95 -2.37
N SER A 155 -15.82 -2.62 -1.75
CA SER A 155 -14.77 -3.60 -1.43
C SER A 155 -15.25 -4.61 -0.40
N VAL A 156 -15.90 -4.15 0.66
CA VAL A 156 -16.48 -5.02 1.69
C VAL A 156 -17.56 -5.93 1.10
N ALA A 157 -18.42 -5.40 0.23
CA ALA A 157 -19.45 -6.19 -0.46
C ALA A 157 -18.82 -7.27 -1.36
N ARG A 158 -17.75 -6.96 -2.09
CA ARG A 158 -17.02 -7.92 -2.93
C ARG A 158 -16.38 -9.04 -2.10
N ILE A 159 -15.75 -8.72 -0.96
CA ILE A 159 -15.21 -9.72 -0.04
C ILE A 159 -16.34 -10.62 0.47
N THR A 160 -17.44 -10.02 0.90
CA THR A 160 -18.60 -10.76 1.43
C THR A 160 -19.18 -11.71 0.39
N GLU A 161 -19.37 -11.26 -0.84
CA GLU A 161 -19.88 -12.07 -1.93
C GLU A 161 -18.95 -13.27 -2.23
N MET A 162 -17.64 -13.04 -2.32
CA MET A 162 -16.67 -14.11 -2.57
C MET A 162 -16.66 -15.14 -1.44
N VAL A 163 -16.57 -14.69 -0.21
CA VAL A 163 -16.54 -15.61 0.94
C VAL A 163 -17.81 -16.44 1.01
N THR A 164 -18.98 -15.82 0.89
CA THR A 164 -20.25 -16.52 0.98
C THR A 164 -20.49 -17.48 -0.18
N SER A 165 -20.00 -17.15 -1.39
CA SER A 165 -20.15 -18.02 -2.56
C SER A 165 -19.25 -19.25 -2.53
N GLU A 166 -18.03 -19.09 -2.00
CA GLU A 166 -17.01 -20.14 -2.05
C GLU A 166 -17.04 -21.09 -0.83
N THR A 167 -17.51 -20.59 0.32
CA THR A 167 -17.39 -21.36 1.58
C THR A 167 -18.70 -21.80 2.17
N GLY A 168 -19.81 -21.19 1.77
CA GLY A 168 -21.12 -21.42 2.38
C GLY A 168 -21.33 -20.75 3.74
N TYR A 169 -20.35 -19.99 4.27
CA TYR A 169 -20.56 -19.14 5.44
C TYR A 169 -21.53 -18.03 5.10
N THR A 170 -22.28 -17.61 6.09
CA THR A 170 -23.18 -16.45 5.97
C THR A 170 -22.42 -15.14 6.20
N ALA A 171 -22.96 -14.02 5.70
CA ALA A 171 -22.39 -12.71 5.97
C ALA A 171 -22.31 -12.36 7.47
N ALA A 172 -23.16 -12.95 8.30
CA ALA A 172 -23.12 -12.75 9.75
C ALA A 172 -21.94 -13.45 10.44
N GLN A 173 -21.34 -14.45 9.79
CA GLN A 173 -20.18 -15.19 10.27
C GLN A 173 -18.88 -14.62 9.73
N LEU A 174 -18.95 -13.64 8.82
CA LEU A 174 -17.78 -12.98 8.23
C LEU A 174 -17.37 -11.76 9.04
N ASN A 175 -16.10 -11.73 9.42
CA ASN A 175 -15.39 -10.56 9.95
C ASN A 175 -14.41 -10.03 8.91
N VAL A 176 -14.50 -8.76 8.55
CA VAL A 176 -13.49 -8.08 7.73
C VAL A 176 -12.68 -7.16 8.62
N ILE A 177 -11.36 -7.36 8.64
CA ILE A 177 -10.41 -6.56 9.40
C ILE A 177 -9.59 -5.71 8.42
N GLU A 178 -9.62 -4.42 8.66
CA GLU A 178 -8.86 -3.43 7.90
C GLU A 178 -7.49 -3.23 8.54
N ILE A 179 -6.43 -3.49 7.79
CA ILE A 179 -5.05 -3.23 8.20
C ILE A 179 -4.61 -1.93 7.56
N SER A 180 -4.71 -0.86 8.33
CA SER A 180 -4.23 0.48 7.92
C SER A 180 -2.72 0.59 8.12
N TYR A 181 -2.04 1.27 7.18
CA TYR A 181 -0.59 1.49 7.19
C TYR A 181 -0.23 2.85 6.59
#